data_3100474ba98b2a6e3bbc6d39a7fae26d
#
_entry.id   3100474ba98b2a6e3bbc6d39a7fae26d
#
_cell.length_a   1.000
_cell.length_b   1.000
_cell.length_c   1.000
_cell.angle_alpha   90.00
_cell.angle_beta   90.00
_cell.angle_gamma   90.00
#
_symmetry.space_group_name_H-M   'P 1'
#
loop_
_entity.id
_entity.type
_entity.pdbx_description
1 polymer ?
#
loop_
_entity_poly.entity_id
_entity_poly.type
_entity_poly.pdbx_seq_one_letter_code
_entity_poly.pdbx_strand_id
1 'polypeptide(L)'
;MDVKRSFLFLQGPHGPFFRKLGEELSRRGALVTRVNLCGGDFLDWPSHSCNYRGRTSDWSEWIGDLMAKKEVTDLLVYGDWRPHHREAVHIARLHGIRVWAFDEGYLRPDWITMEEGGVNGNSTLPNDPESVRSECQDCTCEPGAIQTENPLFKRQLKAWWYGFFSFVGLPFFPFYRTHRPYSHCAELFSGWIPHFFTAKKRMASSEKALRRIGDTPYFLFPLQLDSDSQVRRYSPFSGMKEAIAYIMTSFAQHAPQDTLLVIRNHPLDNGLIRYDRFIRSFSRACGIEERTVFVESGNGREMIRKARAVVLLNSTMGLQALEMGKSVYCVGKAIYAMPGLAENGAQDSLAHFWKSPLAPDAKLLRDFEKVVRCRTLINGNFYFGEGMKLAVQGCADKLLK
;
A
#
# COMPACT_ATOMS: atom_id res chain seq x y z
N MET A 1 21.24 15.97 29.89
CA MET A 1 20.79 16.93 28.85
C MET A 1 19.86 16.20 27.92
N ASP A 2 18.58 16.57 27.88
CA ASP A 2 17.67 15.98 26.93
C ASP A 2 18.16 16.30 25.51
N VAL A 3 18.48 15.27 24.74
CA VAL A 3 18.90 15.44 23.35
C VAL A 3 17.72 16.05 22.60
N LYS A 4 17.90 17.25 22.09
CA LYS A 4 16.85 17.95 21.34
C LYS A 4 16.52 17.15 20.09
N ARG A 5 15.26 16.68 19.96
CA ARG A 5 14.80 15.89 18.82
C ARG A 5 14.90 16.70 17.52
N SER A 6 15.50 16.11 16.49
CA SER A 6 15.67 16.69 15.16
C SER A 6 15.08 15.78 14.09
N PHE A 7 13.99 16.22 13.48
CA PHE A 7 13.19 15.45 12.51
C PHE A 7 13.51 15.88 11.09
N LEU A 8 13.84 14.90 10.24
CA LEU A 8 14.03 15.09 8.81
C LEU A 8 12.86 14.47 8.03
N PHE A 9 12.16 15.28 7.27
CA PHE A 9 11.03 14.85 6.43
C PHE A 9 11.44 14.73 4.96
N LEU A 10 11.18 13.58 4.34
CA LEU A 10 11.24 13.41 2.90
C LEU A 10 9.83 13.48 2.29
N GLN A 11 9.64 12.97 1.06
CA GLN A 11 8.35 13.02 0.37
C GLN A 11 7.24 12.40 1.23
N GLY A 12 6.15 13.14 1.37
CA GLY A 12 4.98 12.78 2.15
C GLY A 12 3.82 12.19 1.33
N PRO A 13 2.67 11.98 1.97
CA PRO A 13 1.39 11.82 1.27
C PRO A 13 1.03 13.14 0.59
N HIS A 14 0.26 13.08 -0.51
CA HIS A 14 -0.13 14.29 -1.25
C HIS A 14 -0.95 15.23 -0.37
N GLY A 15 -0.50 16.49 -0.29
CA GLY A 15 -1.11 17.54 0.52
C GLY A 15 -0.32 17.88 1.78
N PRO A 16 -0.88 18.73 2.66
CA PRO A 16 -0.12 19.43 3.69
C PRO A 16 0.13 18.61 4.97
N PHE A 17 -0.13 17.31 4.99
CA PHE A 17 -0.03 16.50 6.22
C PHE A 17 1.35 16.59 6.87
N PHE A 18 2.43 16.32 6.11
CA PHE A 18 3.78 16.37 6.66
C PHE A 18 4.19 17.79 7.10
N ARG A 19 3.75 18.82 6.37
CA ARG A 19 3.96 20.20 6.79
C ARG A 19 3.29 20.49 8.14
N LYS A 20 2.02 20.12 8.29
CA LYS A 20 1.28 20.31 9.55
C LYS A 20 1.86 19.51 10.71
N LEU A 21 2.35 18.29 10.45
CA LEU A 21 3.06 17.51 11.46
C LEU A 21 4.37 18.17 11.85
N GLY A 22 5.14 18.69 10.89
CA GLY A 22 6.36 19.45 11.16
C GLY A 22 6.10 20.75 11.94
N GLU A 23 5.03 21.47 11.60
CA GLU A 23 4.58 22.67 12.35
C GLU A 23 4.24 22.31 13.81
N GLU A 24 3.53 21.21 14.05
CA GLU A 24 3.17 20.74 15.39
C GLU A 24 4.39 20.28 16.19
N LEU A 25 5.30 19.53 15.58
CA LEU A 25 6.57 19.14 16.23
C LEU A 25 7.44 20.36 16.60
N SER A 26 7.52 21.33 15.69
CA SER A 26 8.25 22.59 15.96
C SER A 26 7.60 23.39 17.10
N ARG A 27 6.27 23.44 17.15
CA ARG A 27 5.53 24.09 18.24
C ARG A 27 5.81 23.43 19.60
N ARG A 28 6.11 22.13 19.59
CA ARG A 28 6.50 21.35 20.80
C ARG A 28 8.02 21.39 21.08
N GLY A 29 8.78 22.22 20.37
CA GLY A 29 10.21 22.46 20.65
C GLY A 29 11.20 21.59 19.86
N ALA A 30 10.75 20.73 18.95
CA ALA A 30 11.63 19.93 18.11
C ALA A 30 12.22 20.75 16.96
N LEU A 31 13.38 20.33 16.46
CA LEU A 31 13.96 20.84 15.22
C LEU A 31 13.33 20.08 14.03
N VAL A 32 13.00 20.79 12.97
CA VAL A 32 12.36 20.20 11.79
C VAL A 32 13.07 20.65 10.52
N THR A 33 13.46 19.69 9.70
CA THR A 33 14.05 19.91 8.38
C THR A 33 13.20 19.18 7.34
N ARG A 34 12.92 19.83 6.21
CA ARG A 34 12.22 19.25 5.06
C ARG A 34 13.14 19.22 3.84
N VAL A 35 13.11 18.10 3.10
CA VAL A 35 13.73 17.99 1.78
C VAL A 35 12.65 17.81 0.71
N ASN A 36 12.62 18.71 -0.26
CA ASN A 36 11.79 18.62 -1.45
C ASN A 36 12.59 18.06 -2.61
N LEU A 37 12.04 17.09 -3.32
CA LEU A 37 12.66 16.41 -4.45
C LEU A 37 12.04 16.83 -5.80
N CYS A 38 10.83 17.39 -5.77
CA CYS A 38 10.10 17.81 -6.98
C CYS A 38 9.18 19.00 -6.72
N GLY A 39 8.58 19.55 -7.77
CA GLY A 39 7.64 20.67 -7.66
C GLY A 39 6.38 20.35 -6.86
N GLY A 40 5.92 19.10 -6.85
CA GLY A 40 4.82 18.65 -6.00
C GLY A 40 5.15 18.72 -4.51
N ASP A 41 6.35 18.33 -4.12
CA ASP A 41 6.83 18.47 -2.74
C ASP A 41 6.91 19.93 -2.32
N PHE A 42 7.41 20.79 -3.22
CA PHE A 42 7.48 22.23 -2.98
C PHE A 42 6.08 22.85 -2.83
N LEU A 43 5.09 22.40 -3.58
CA LEU A 43 3.70 22.83 -3.39
C LEU A 43 3.18 22.46 -1.99
N ASP A 44 3.44 21.22 -1.56
CA ASP A 44 2.95 20.71 -0.27
C ASP A 44 3.67 21.35 0.92
N TRP A 45 4.95 21.75 0.75
CA TRP A 45 5.77 22.38 1.79
C TRP A 45 6.76 23.41 1.21
N PRO A 46 6.30 24.64 0.91
CA PRO A 46 7.11 25.63 0.18
C PRO A 46 8.15 26.38 1.04
N SER A 47 7.91 26.50 2.36
CA SER A 47 8.73 27.31 3.26
C SER A 47 9.64 26.47 4.14
N HIS A 48 10.80 27.03 4.50
CA HIS A 48 11.78 26.41 5.42
C HIS A 48 12.18 25.00 5.02
N SER A 49 12.38 24.76 3.70
CA SER A 49 12.74 23.47 3.12
C SER A 49 14.06 23.53 2.35
N CYS A 50 14.76 22.40 2.31
CA CYS A 50 15.90 22.18 1.44
C CYS A 50 15.41 21.60 0.10
N ASN A 51 15.76 22.20 -1.03
CA ASN A 51 15.40 21.66 -2.35
C ASN A 51 16.58 20.89 -2.93
N TYR A 52 16.47 19.58 -3.03
CA TYR A 52 17.48 18.77 -3.69
C TYR A 52 17.35 18.88 -5.21
N ARG A 53 18.42 19.32 -5.86
CA ARG A 53 18.49 19.53 -7.33
C ARG A 53 19.61 18.74 -7.98
N GLY A 54 20.30 17.90 -7.20
CA GLY A 54 21.41 17.07 -7.66
C GLY A 54 20.96 15.82 -8.41
N ARG A 55 21.93 15.06 -8.93
CA ARG A 55 21.68 13.77 -9.58
C ARG A 55 21.39 12.68 -8.55
N THR A 56 20.72 11.62 -9.00
CA THR A 56 20.46 10.46 -8.13
C THR A 56 21.76 9.81 -7.62
N SER A 57 22.85 9.87 -8.39
CA SER A 57 24.19 9.40 -7.97
C SER A 57 24.73 10.10 -6.73
N ASP A 58 24.42 11.37 -6.59
CA ASP A 58 24.99 12.24 -5.53
C ASP A 58 24.09 12.29 -4.28
N TRP A 59 22.92 11.63 -4.36
CA TRP A 59 21.90 11.68 -3.33
C TRP A 59 22.37 11.11 -1.99
N SER A 60 23.07 9.98 -2.00
CA SER A 60 23.49 9.28 -0.78
C SER A 60 24.46 10.11 0.04
N GLU A 61 25.46 10.73 -0.61
CA GLU A 61 26.41 11.62 0.05
C GLU A 61 25.72 12.87 0.59
N TRP A 62 24.94 13.53 -0.28
CA TRP A 62 24.25 14.77 0.08
C TRP A 62 23.29 14.61 1.27
N ILE A 63 22.51 13.52 1.32
CA ILE A 63 21.55 13.29 2.39
C ILE A 63 22.25 12.90 3.70
N GLY A 64 23.37 12.18 3.62
CA GLY A 64 24.21 11.85 4.77
C GLY A 64 24.81 13.10 5.40
N ASP A 65 25.37 13.98 4.59
CA ASP A 65 25.92 15.28 5.05
C ASP A 65 24.82 16.15 5.68
N LEU A 66 23.63 16.17 5.08
CA LEU A 66 22.50 16.91 5.63
C LEU A 66 22.08 16.35 6.99
N MET A 67 22.00 15.02 7.11
CA MET A 67 21.64 14.35 8.37
C MET A 67 22.66 14.69 9.48
N ALA A 68 23.95 14.62 9.18
CA ALA A 68 25.02 14.97 10.10
C ALA A 68 24.97 16.47 10.48
N LYS A 69 24.89 17.37 9.50
CA LYS A 69 24.85 18.83 9.70
C LYS A 69 23.64 19.29 10.52
N LYS A 70 22.51 18.60 10.42
CA LYS A 70 21.26 18.91 11.12
C LYS A 70 21.08 18.11 12.41
N GLU A 71 22.07 17.29 12.77
CA GLU A 71 22.02 16.42 13.94
C GLU A 71 20.70 15.64 14.00
N VAL A 72 20.32 15.02 12.85
CA VAL A 72 19.03 14.35 12.69
C VAL A 72 18.93 13.16 13.62
N THR A 73 17.88 13.11 14.42
CA THR A 73 17.57 11.96 15.30
C THR A 73 16.51 11.05 14.72
N ASP A 74 15.66 11.57 13.82
CA ASP A 74 14.51 10.89 13.28
C ASP A 74 14.30 11.23 11.80
N LEU A 75 14.17 10.20 10.97
CA LEU A 75 13.83 10.31 9.54
C LEU A 75 12.39 9.90 9.32
N LEU A 76 11.59 10.76 8.70
CA LEU A 76 10.19 10.49 8.34
C LEU A 76 10.01 10.36 6.82
N VAL A 77 9.42 9.24 6.39
CA VAL A 77 9.21 8.90 4.98
C VAL A 77 7.79 8.37 4.75
N TYR A 78 7.19 8.67 3.60
CA TYR A 78 5.93 8.05 3.16
C TYR A 78 6.24 6.96 2.12
N GLY A 79 6.11 5.70 2.56
CA GLY A 79 6.65 4.54 1.85
C GLY A 79 8.19 4.52 1.89
N ASP A 80 8.75 3.51 2.50
CA ASP A 80 10.19 3.37 2.76
C ASP A 80 10.99 2.89 1.53
N TRP A 81 10.29 2.61 0.42
CA TRP A 81 10.85 1.95 -0.74
C TRP A 81 11.07 2.85 -1.98
N ARG A 82 10.61 4.09 -1.98
CA ARG A 82 10.93 5.02 -3.09
C ARG A 82 12.47 5.14 -3.23
N PRO A 83 13.03 5.28 -4.43
CA PRO A 83 14.49 5.25 -4.59
C PRO A 83 15.26 6.17 -3.63
N HIS A 84 14.85 7.45 -3.53
CA HIS A 84 15.46 8.40 -2.60
C HIS A 84 15.20 8.05 -1.13
N HIS A 85 14.03 7.50 -0.80
CA HIS A 85 13.71 7.07 0.57
C HIS A 85 14.56 5.86 0.97
N ARG A 86 14.67 4.85 0.11
CA ARG A 86 15.45 3.64 0.39
C ARG A 86 16.90 3.96 0.74
N GLU A 87 17.56 4.82 -0.04
CA GLU A 87 18.92 5.23 0.22
C GLU A 87 19.04 6.05 1.52
N ALA A 88 18.10 6.99 1.74
CA ALA A 88 18.07 7.79 2.97
C ALA A 88 17.81 6.92 4.22
N VAL A 89 16.93 5.92 4.12
CA VAL A 89 16.65 4.94 5.19
C VAL A 89 17.90 4.09 5.47
N HIS A 90 18.61 3.67 4.43
CA HIS A 90 19.85 2.92 4.59
C HIS A 90 20.90 3.74 5.36
N ILE A 91 21.12 4.99 4.95
CA ILE A 91 22.07 5.90 5.60
C ILE A 91 21.64 6.21 7.04
N ALA A 92 20.36 6.49 7.26
CA ALA A 92 19.83 6.75 8.60
C ALA A 92 20.10 5.58 9.55
N ARG A 93 19.90 4.34 9.10
CA ARG A 93 20.20 3.13 9.90
C ARG A 93 21.70 3.00 10.22
N LEU A 94 22.60 3.30 9.27
CA LEU A 94 24.04 3.27 9.50
C LEU A 94 24.49 4.29 10.58
N HIS A 95 23.77 5.40 10.69
CA HIS A 95 24.05 6.45 11.68
C HIS A 95 23.20 6.34 12.97
N GLY A 96 22.47 5.26 13.18
CA GLY A 96 21.63 5.07 14.36
C GLY A 96 20.42 6.03 14.43
N ILE A 97 20.03 6.66 13.32
CA ILE A 97 18.88 7.55 13.21
C ILE A 97 17.61 6.70 13.15
N ARG A 98 16.61 7.01 13.96
CA ARG A 98 15.31 6.30 13.92
C ARG A 98 14.59 6.61 12.62
N VAL A 99 13.99 5.58 12.03
CA VAL A 99 13.23 5.70 10.78
C VAL A 99 11.74 5.48 11.08
N TRP A 100 10.93 6.46 10.69
CA TRP A 100 9.48 6.42 10.79
C TRP A 100 8.87 6.35 9.39
N ALA A 101 8.30 5.22 9.06
CA ALA A 101 7.66 5.01 7.79
C ALA A 101 6.13 5.17 7.91
N PHE A 102 5.56 5.93 6.99
CA PHE A 102 4.13 6.19 6.90
C PHE A 102 3.53 5.50 5.69
N ASP A 103 2.31 5.01 5.81
CA ASP A 103 1.51 4.49 4.71
C ASP A 103 0.02 4.60 5.04
N GLU A 104 -0.84 4.27 4.08
CA GLU A 104 -2.27 4.10 4.32
C GLU A 104 -2.50 3.05 5.40
N GLY A 105 -3.55 3.22 6.21
CA GLY A 105 -3.84 2.31 7.31
C GLY A 105 -3.98 0.85 6.88
N TYR A 106 -3.37 -0.06 7.62
CA TYR A 106 -3.54 -1.51 7.44
C TYR A 106 -4.99 -1.93 7.68
N LEU A 107 -5.61 -1.39 8.71
CA LEU A 107 -7.04 -1.49 8.94
C LEU A 107 -7.75 -0.24 8.40
N ARG A 108 -8.86 -0.40 7.71
CA ARG A 108 -9.59 0.69 7.04
C ARG A 108 -11.07 0.66 7.39
N PRO A 109 -11.74 1.79 7.43
CA PRO A 109 -11.28 3.17 7.23
C PRO A 109 -10.68 3.79 8.50
N ASP A 110 -10.37 5.10 8.43
CA ASP A 110 -10.10 5.99 9.57
C ASP A 110 -8.77 5.78 10.31
N TRP A 111 -7.85 5.04 9.74
CA TRP A 111 -6.51 4.85 10.25
C TRP A 111 -5.44 5.21 9.22
N ILE A 112 -4.31 5.72 9.71
CA ILE A 112 -3.06 5.79 8.97
C ILE A 112 -2.04 4.87 9.65
N THR A 113 -1.07 4.38 8.89
CA THR A 113 0.06 3.62 9.43
C THR A 113 1.23 4.56 9.70
N MET A 114 1.82 4.45 10.89
CA MET A 114 3.11 5.04 11.26
C MET A 114 3.89 4.01 12.05
N GLU A 115 4.96 3.50 11.48
CA GLU A 115 5.73 2.38 12.02
C GLU A 115 7.22 2.75 12.09
N GLU A 116 7.88 2.38 13.19
CA GLU A 116 9.32 2.50 13.35
C GLU A 116 10.01 1.36 12.60
N GLY A 117 11.03 1.68 11.84
CA GLY A 117 11.84 0.72 11.09
C GLY A 117 11.40 0.52 9.64
N GLY A 118 10.11 0.41 9.32
CA GLY A 118 9.61 0.21 7.97
C GLY A 118 8.12 -0.13 7.93
N VAL A 119 7.55 -0.27 6.74
CA VAL A 119 6.13 -0.60 6.52
C VAL A 119 5.98 -1.75 5.54
N ASN A 120 4.81 -2.38 5.53
CA ASN A 120 4.45 -3.44 4.60
C ASN A 120 5.42 -4.64 4.68
N GLY A 121 6.11 -5.00 3.61
CA GLY A 121 7.08 -6.10 3.61
C GLY A 121 8.35 -5.85 4.43
N ASN A 122 8.55 -4.60 4.92
CA ASN A 122 9.62 -4.21 5.86
C ASN A 122 9.07 -3.92 7.26
N SER A 123 7.80 -4.23 7.52
CA SER A 123 7.17 -4.06 8.83
C SER A 123 7.91 -4.83 9.91
N THR A 124 7.96 -4.27 11.12
CA THR A 124 8.51 -4.89 12.32
C THR A 124 7.44 -5.58 13.17
N LEU A 125 6.22 -5.69 12.66
CA LEU A 125 5.15 -6.45 13.30
C LEU A 125 5.52 -7.93 13.43
N PRO A 126 5.08 -8.62 14.48
CA PRO A 126 5.32 -10.05 14.64
C PRO A 126 4.69 -10.84 13.48
N ASN A 127 5.42 -11.84 13.00
CA ASN A 127 5.05 -12.67 11.87
C ASN A 127 4.84 -14.15 12.24
N ASP A 128 4.66 -14.43 13.53
CA ASP A 128 4.34 -15.74 14.07
C ASP A 128 3.28 -15.64 15.19
N PRO A 129 2.49 -16.71 15.41
CA PRO A 129 1.37 -16.70 16.36
C PRO A 129 1.79 -16.51 17.82
N GLU A 130 2.96 -16.97 18.21
CA GLU A 130 3.43 -16.90 19.60
C GLU A 130 3.79 -15.47 19.97
N SER A 131 4.59 -14.81 19.13
CA SER A 131 4.94 -13.40 19.29
C SER A 131 3.71 -12.50 19.26
N VAL A 132 2.72 -12.76 18.38
CA VAL A 132 1.45 -12.02 18.36
C VAL A 132 0.71 -12.13 19.69
N ARG A 133 0.59 -13.35 20.24
CA ARG A 133 -0.10 -13.57 21.52
C ARG A 133 0.62 -12.90 22.69
N SER A 134 1.95 -12.97 22.71
CA SER A 134 2.79 -12.32 23.72
C SER A 134 2.59 -10.80 23.67
N GLU A 135 2.82 -10.17 22.53
CA GLU A 135 2.68 -8.72 22.38
C GLU A 135 1.24 -8.22 22.64
N CYS A 136 0.23 -9.02 22.31
CA CYS A 136 -1.16 -8.68 22.56
C CYS A 136 -1.48 -8.48 24.04
N GLN A 137 -0.77 -9.17 24.95
CA GLN A 137 -0.97 -9.02 26.40
C GLN A 137 -0.56 -7.63 26.87
N ASP A 138 0.48 -7.05 26.29
CA ASP A 138 1.02 -5.73 26.65
C ASP A 138 0.28 -4.57 25.96
N CYS A 139 -0.61 -4.90 25.02
CA CYS A 139 -1.37 -3.88 24.29
C CYS A 139 -2.51 -3.30 25.11
N THR A 140 -2.50 -1.97 25.28
CA THR A 140 -3.53 -1.21 26.03
C THR A 140 -4.35 -0.24 25.18
N CYS A 141 -4.26 -0.35 23.83
CA CYS A 141 -4.91 0.60 22.93
C CYS A 141 -6.44 0.46 22.89
N GLU A 142 -7.13 1.58 22.70
CA GLU A 142 -8.57 1.63 22.51
C GLU A 142 -9.00 0.91 21.21
N PRO A 143 -10.11 0.14 21.23
CA PRO A 143 -10.48 -0.72 20.11
C PRO A 143 -11.06 0.02 18.90
N GLY A 144 -11.57 1.23 19.05
CA GLY A 144 -12.34 1.95 18.02
C GLY A 144 -11.62 3.13 17.39
N ALA A 145 -11.91 3.40 16.12
CA ALA A 145 -11.54 4.65 15.47
C ALA A 145 -12.66 5.68 15.59
N ILE A 146 -12.31 6.93 15.78
CA ILE A 146 -13.24 8.04 15.52
C ILE A 146 -13.41 8.10 14.00
N GLN A 147 -14.65 7.99 13.52
CA GLN A 147 -14.95 8.05 12.10
C GLN A 147 -14.64 9.43 11.53
N THR A 148 -14.01 9.45 10.37
CA THR A 148 -13.57 10.69 9.72
C THR A 148 -14.00 10.73 8.26
N GLU A 149 -14.31 11.91 7.75
CA GLU A 149 -14.60 12.07 6.33
C GLU A 149 -13.33 11.90 5.49
N ASN A 150 -13.40 11.05 4.47
CA ASN A 150 -12.30 10.84 3.53
C ASN A 150 -12.82 10.72 2.08
N PRO A 151 -13.29 11.82 1.48
CA PRO A 151 -13.88 11.82 0.14
C PRO A 151 -12.83 11.52 -0.94
N LEU A 152 -12.99 10.38 -1.64
CA LEU A 152 -12.07 9.89 -2.68
C LEU A 152 -11.80 10.93 -3.77
N PHE A 153 -12.83 11.69 -4.20
CA PHE A 153 -12.67 12.71 -5.23
C PHE A 153 -11.68 13.81 -4.84
N LYS A 154 -11.76 14.31 -3.60
CA LYS A 154 -10.82 15.33 -3.11
C LYS A 154 -9.40 14.80 -3.00
N ARG A 155 -9.25 13.49 -2.66
CA ARG A 155 -7.93 12.79 -2.67
C ARG A 155 -7.32 12.75 -4.07
N GLN A 156 -8.13 12.35 -5.06
CA GLN A 156 -7.70 12.29 -6.46
C GLN A 156 -7.30 13.67 -6.99
N LEU A 157 -8.05 14.71 -6.64
CA LEU A 157 -7.72 16.08 -7.03
C LEU A 157 -6.37 16.54 -6.46
N LYS A 158 -6.07 16.24 -5.20
CA LYS A 158 -4.74 16.52 -4.61
C LYS A 158 -3.61 15.78 -5.32
N ALA A 159 -3.81 14.49 -5.62
CA ALA A 159 -2.84 13.70 -6.37
C ALA A 159 -2.60 14.27 -7.78
N TRP A 160 -3.67 14.75 -8.42
CA TRP A 160 -3.57 15.41 -9.73
C TRP A 160 -2.77 16.71 -9.66
N TRP A 161 -3.08 17.60 -8.70
CA TRP A 161 -2.31 18.84 -8.48
C TRP A 161 -0.85 18.57 -8.18
N TYR A 162 -0.57 17.61 -7.31
CA TYR A 162 0.80 17.20 -7.03
C TYR A 162 1.54 16.74 -8.29
N GLY A 163 0.91 15.92 -9.12
CA GLY A 163 1.45 15.47 -10.40
C GLY A 163 1.70 16.61 -11.37
N PHE A 164 0.74 17.54 -11.51
CA PHE A 164 0.85 18.72 -12.34
C PHE A 164 2.02 19.62 -11.91
N PHE A 165 2.12 19.95 -10.63
CA PHE A 165 3.23 20.76 -10.13
C PHE A 165 4.57 20.03 -10.18
N SER A 166 4.59 18.71 -10.06
CA SER A 166 5.80 17.92 -10.29
C SER A 166 6.28 18.04 -11.73
N PHE A 167 5.37 18.09 -12.70
CA PHE A 167 5.70 18.30 -14.12
C PHE A 167 6.15 19.74 -14.38
N VAL A 168 5.40 20.73 -13.96
CA VAL A 168 5.76 22.17 -14.13
C VAL A 168 7.08 22.50 -13.41
N GLY A 169 7.35 21.81 -12.31
CA GLY A 169 8.58 22.00 -11.52
C GLY A 169 9.85 21.35 -12.14
N LEU A 170 9.76 20.61 -13.25
CA LEU A 170 10.92 19.95 -13.87
C LEU A 170 12.10 20.90 -14.13
N PRO A 171 11.94 22.17 -14.60
CA PRO A 171 13.07 23.07 -14.78
C PRO A 171 13.81 23.39 -13.46
N PHE A 172 13.11 23.33 -12.33
CA PHE A 172 13.69 23.60 -11.00
C PHE A 172 14.24 22.33 -10.33
N PHE A 173 13.81 21.14 -10.78
CA PHE A 173 14.22 19.83 -10.29
C PHE A 173 14.60 18.92 -11.48
N PRO A 174 15.65 19.27 -12.27
CA PRO A 174 15.90 18.67 -13.58
C PRO A 174 16.31 17.19 -13.52
N PHE A 175 16.84 16.75 -12.38
CA PHE A 175 17.30 15.36 -12.20
C PHE A 175 16.32 14.47 -11.45
N TYR A 176 15.17 15.03 -11.02
CA TYR A 176 14.16 14.21 -10.34
C TYR A 176 13.61 13.12 -11.25
N ARG A 177 13.62 11.90 -10.76
CA ARG A 177 13.00 10.74 -11.40
C ARG A 177 11.88 10.23 -10.52
N THR A 178 10.69 10.15 -11.08
CA THR A 178 9.56 9.55 -10.37
C THR A 178 9.80 8.07 -10.11
N HIS A 179 9.32 7.56 -8.99
CA HIS A 179 9.34 6.13 -8.68
C HIS A 179 8.33 5.32 -9.51
N ARG A 180 7.42 5.99 -10.23
CA ARG A 180 6.41 5.33 -11.07
C ARG A 180 7.04 4.79 -12.35
N PRO A 181 6.66 3.57 -12.78
CA PRO A 181 7.22 2.95 -13.99
C PRO A 181 6.74 3.61 -15.29
N TYR A 182 5.65 4.38 -15.24
CA TYR A 182 5.05 5.03 -16.41
C TYR A 182 5.12 6.54 -16.28
N SER A 183 5.30 7.22 -17.43
CA SER A 183 5.25 8.67 -17.47
C SER A 183 3.82 9.18 -17.27
N HIS A 184 3.67 10.34 -16.63
CA HIS A 184 2.35 10.98 -16.44
C HIS A 184 1.59 11.19 -17.75
N CYS A 185 2.30 11.51 -18.84
CA CYS A 185 1.69 11.65 -20.17
C CYS A 185 1.13 10.30 -20.67
N ALA A 186 1.86 9.21 -20.52
CA ALA A 186 1.39 7.89 -20.90
C ALA A 186 0.18 7.47 -20.06
N GLU A 187 0.22 7.69 -18.74
CA GLU A 187 -0.92 7.43 -17.85
C GLU A 187 -2.15 8.24 -18.25
N LEU A 188 -2.00 9.51 -18.61
CA LEU A 188 -3.12 10.38 -19.01
C LEU A 188 -3.69 10.00 -20.37
N PHE A 189 -2.86 10.04 -21.43
CA PHE A 189 -3.34 9.91 -22.80
C PHE A 189 -3.63 8.47 -23.23
N SER A 190 -2.82 7.52 -22.79
CA SER A 190 -3.00 6.10 -23.15
C SER A 190 -3.75 5.30 -22.08
N GLY A 191 -3.88 5.84 -20.88
CA GLY A 191 -4.59 5.26 -19.75
C GLY A 191 -5.93 5.97 -19.48
N TRP A 192 -5.92 7.00 -18.64
CA TRP A 192 -7.13 7.61 -18.07
C TRP A 192 -8.15 8.08 -19.09
N ILE A 193 -7.73 8.74 -20.18
CA ILE A 193 -8.66 9.25 -21.19
C ILE A 193 -9.44 8.11 -21.87
N PRO A 194 -8.80 7.09 -22.49
CA PRO A 194 -9.53 5.97 -23.07
C PRO A 194 -10.34 5.17 -22.03
N HIS A 195 -9.80 5.08 -20.81
CA HIS A 195 -10.49 4.40 -19.71
C HIS A 195 -11.81 5.07 -19.35
N PHE A 196 -11.84 6.39 -19.29
CA PHE A 196 -13.05 7.17 -19.03
C PHE A 196 -14.11 6.95 -20.11
N PHE A 197 -13.75 7.05 -21.38
CA PHE A 197 -14.71 6.88 -22.50
C PHE A 197 -15.26 5.45 -22.59
N THR A 198 -14.54 4.44 -22.10
CA THR A 198 -15.00 3.06 -22.11
C THR A 198 -15.70 2.63 -20.82
N ALA A 199 -15.84 3.50 -19.83
CA ALA A 199 -16.35 3.16 -18.49
C ALA A 199 -17.73 2.46 -18.52
N LYS A 200 -18.73 3.00 -19.26
CA LYS A 200 -20.06 2.41 -19.37
C LYS A 200 -20.02 0.99 -19.94
N LYS A 201 -19.23 0.77 -21.02
CA LYS A 201 -19.06 -0.56 -21.64
C LYS A 201 -18.42 -1.56 -20.69
N ARG A 202 -17.41 -1.12 -19.92
CA ARG A 202 -16.72 -1.94 -18.93
C ARG A 202 -17.61 -2.32 -17.76
N MET A 203 -18.43 -1.36 -17.26
CA MET A 203 -19.41 -1.64 -16.22
C MET A 203 -20.45 -2.68 -16.69
N ALA A 204 -21.04 -2.52 -17.87
CA ALA A 204 -21.97 -3.49 -18.43
C ALA A 204 -21.33 -4.89 -18.63
N SER A 205 -20.06 -4.93 -19.07
CA SER A 205 -19.32 -6.19 -19.20
C SER A 205 -19.11 -6.85 -17.83
N SER A 206 -18.79 -6.06 -16.80
CA SER A 206 -18.59 -6.55 -15.42
C SER A 206 -19.90 -7.11 -14.84
N GLU A 207 -21.03 -6.43 -15.06
CA GLU A 207 -22.33 -6.92 -14.61
C GLU A 207 -22.70 -8.25 -15.28
N LYS A 208 -22.44 -8.37 -16.58
CA LYS A 208 -22.62 -9.65 -17.31
C LYS A 208 -21.72 -10.74 -16.74
N ALA A 209 -20.45 -10.41 -16.44
CA ALA A 209 -19.49 -11.35 -15.85
C ALA A 209 -19.93 -11.79 -14.45
N LEU A 210 -20.40 -10.86 -13.59
CA LEU A 210 -20.93 -11.19 -12.26
C LEU A 210 -22.17 -12.10 -12.34
N ARG A 211 -23.08 -11.86 -13.29
CA ARG A 211 -24.24 -12.76 -13.51
C ARG A 211 -23.82 -14.17 -13.93
N ARG A 212 -22.73 -14.31 -14.70
CA ARG A 212 -22.19 -15.61 -15.12
C ARG A 212 -21.65 -16.43 -13.95
N ILE A 213 -21.17 -15.80 -12.87
CA ILE A 213 -20.68 -16.52 -11.69
C ILE A 213 -21.84 -17.31 -11.04
N GLY A 214 -23.03 -16.70 -10.93
CA GLY A 214 -24.19 -17.34 -10.30
C GLY A 214 -23.85 -17.86 -8.89
N ASP A 215 -24.20 -19.11 -8.64
CA ASP A 215 -23.90 -19.83 -7.39
C ASP A 215 -22.65 -20.71 -7.48
N THR A 216 -21.92 -20.67 -8.60
CA THR A 216 -20.70 -21.47 -8.78
C THR A 216 -19.63 -21.06 -7.76
N PRO A 217 -19.05 -22.01 -7.01
CA PRO A 217 -17.96 -21.71 -6.10
C PRO A 217 -16.77 -21.09 -6.82
N TYR A 218 -16.16 -20.06 -6.25
CA TYR A 218 -15.02 -19.40 -6.89
C TYR A 218 -13.93 -18.98 -5.92
N PHE A 219 -12.72 -18.91 -6.44
CA PHE A 219 -11.58 -18.24 -5.82
C PHE A 219 -11.49 -16.81 -6.34
N LEU A 220 -11.31 -15.87 -5.42
CA LEU A 220 -11.17 -14.46 -5.78
C LEU A 220 -9.70 -14.06 -5.84
N PHE A 221 -9.27 -13.49 -6.96
CA PHE A 221 -7.96 -12.89 -7.12
C PHE A 221 -8.10 -11.38 -7.39
N PRO A 222 -8.02 -10.52 -6.35
CA PRO A 222 -8.01 -9.08 -6.54
C PRO A 222 -6.65 -8.61 -7.05
N LEU A 223 -6.64 -7.91 -8.19
CA LEU A 223 -5.44 -7.29 -8.72
C LEU A 223 -5.05 -6.04 -7.92
N GLN A 224 -3.76 -5.77 -7.90
CA GLN A 224 -3.17 -4.54 -7.38
C GLN A 224 -2.74 -3.64 -8.55
N LEU A 225 -2.40 -2.38 -8.26
CA LEU A 225 -1.84 -1.51 -9.29
C LEU A 225 -0.44 -2.00 -9.68
N ASP A 226 -0.16 -2.09 -10.96
CA ASP A 226 1.16 -2.52 -11.45
C ASP A 226 2.30 -1.60 -11.00
N SER A 227 1.97 -0.34 -10.77
CA SER A 227 2.90 0.66 -10.25
C SER A 227 3.10 0.61 -8.74
N ASP A 228 2.36 -0.26 -8.03
CA ASP A 228 2.48 -0.37 -6.57
C ASP A 228 3.81 -1.05 -6.19
N SER A 229 4.49 -0.49 -5.21
CA SER A 229 5.67 -1.07 -4.60
C SER A 229 5.39 -2.46 -4.00
N GLN A 230 4.17 -2.69 -3.53
CA GLN A 230 3.72 -3.98 -3.00
C GLN A 230 3.87 -5.11 -4.03
N VAL A 231 3.58 -4.83 -5.31
CA VAL A 231 3.74 -5.80 -6.39
C VAL A 231 5.21 -6.01 -6.72
N ARG A 232 5.96 -4.92 -6.91
CA ARG A 232 7.31 -4.97 -7.51
C ARG A 232 8.43 -5.30 -6.52
N ARG A 233 8.18 -5.16 -5.21
CA ARG A 233 9.21 -5.26 -4.18
C ARG A 233 8.91 -6.29 -3.09
N TYR A 234 7.64 -6.45 -2.79
CA TYR A 234 7.20 -7.35 -1.74
C TYR A 234 6.49 -8.60 -2.29
N SER A 235 6.58 -8.80 -3.61
CA SER A 235 6.22 -10.06 -4.27
C SER A 235 7.38 -10.56 -5.13
N PRO A 236 7.38 -11.83 -5.54
CA PRO A 236 8.42 -12.39 -6.41
C PRO A 236 8.30 -11.95 -7.87
N PHE A 237 7.35 -11.06 -8.21
CA PHE A 237 7.03 -10.70 -9.58
C PHE A 237 7.51 -9.28 -9.95
N SER A 238 7.88 -9.11 -11.21
CA SER A 238 8.25 -7.82 -11.78
C SER A 238 7.03 -6.92 -12.09
N GLY A 239 5.82 -7.49 -12.12
CA GLY A 239 4.56 -6.80 -12.36
C GLY A 239 3.34 -7.72 -12.31
N MET A 240 2.14 -7.12 -12.41
CA MET A 240 0.88 -7.87 -12.27
C MET A 240 0.64 -8.92 -13.36
N LYS A 241 1.14 -8.74 -14.59
CA LYS A 241 0.98 -9.78 -15.63
C LYS A 241 1.66 -11.09 -15.27
N GLU A 242 2.84 -11.03 -14.70
CA GLU A 242 3.58 -12.20 -14.25
C GLU A 242 2.86 -12.91 -13.11
N ALA A 243 2.35 -12.14 -12.15
CA ALA A 243 1.52 -12.66 -11.06
C ALA A 243 0.24 -13.33 -11.57
N ILE A 244 -0.45 -12.71 -12.52
CA ILE A 244 -1.66 -13.27 -13.16
C ILE A 244 -1.32 -14.61 -13.84
N ALA A 245 -0.25 -14.66 -14.63
CA ALA A 245 0.18 -15.88 -15.30
C ALA A 245 0.49 -17.01 -14.30
N TYR A 246 1.24 -16.71 -13.23
CA TYR A 246 1.56 -17.67 -12.18
C TYR A 246 0.31 -18.26 -11.52
N ILE A 247 -0.61 -17.39 -11.07
CA ILE A 247 -1.84 -17.82 -10.39
C ILE A 247 -2.76 -18.60 -11.34
N MET A 248 -2.94 -18.15 -12.58
CA MET A 248 -3.77 -18.85 -13.57
C MET A 248 -3.20 -20.21 -13.94
N THR A 249 -1.88 -20.34 -14.06
CA THR A 249 -1.23 -21.64 -14.33
C THR A 249 -1.46 -22.60 -13.18
N SER A 250 -1.22 -22.18 -11.93
CA SER A 250 -1.47 -22.99 -10.75
C SER A 250 -2.94 -23.39 -10.61
N PHE A 251 -3.87 -22.46 -10.87
CA PHE A 251 -5.31 -22.74 -10.86
C PHE A 251 -5.69 -23.78 -11.92
N ALA A 252 -5.18 -23.66 -13.14
CA ALA A 252 -5.45 -24.60 -14.22
C ALA A 252 -5.03 -26.04 -13.88
N GLN A 253 -3.88 -26.17 -13.20
CA GLN A 253 -3.29 -27.46 -12.88
C GLN A 253 -3.89 -28.13 -11.63
N HIS A 254 -4.32 -27.36 -10.65
CA HIS A 254 -4.56 -27.91 -9.31
C HIS A 254 -5.94 -27.63 -8.72
N ALA A 255 -6.66 -26.60 -9.21
CA ALA A 255 -7.96 -26.25 -8.66
C ALA A 255 -9.07 -27.24 -9.07
N PRO A 256 -10.07 -27.50 -8.19
CA PRO A 256 -11.23 -28.32 -8.51
C PRO A 256 -11.93 -27.87 -9.80
N GLN A 257 -12.36 -28.81 -10.63
CA GLN A 257 -12.92 -28.52 -11.97
C GLN A 257 -14.26 -27.76 -11.91
N ASP A 258 -14.99 -27.88 -10.84
CA ASP A 258 -16.27 -27.23 -10.55
C ASP A 258 -16.15 -25.80 -9.99
N THR A 259 -14.94 -25.25 -9.96
CA THR A 259 -14.69 -23.91 -9.41
C THR A 259 -14.27 -22.90 -10.49
N LEU A 260 -14.57 -21.61 -10.24
CA LEU A 260 -14.13 -20.49 -11.07
C LEU A 260 -12.94 -19.76 -10.45
N LEU A 261 -12.12 -19.13 -11.28
CA LEU A 261 -11.18 -18.10 -10.90
C LEU A 261 -11.76 -16.72 -11.28
N VAL A 262 -12.16 -15.95 -10.28
CA VAL A 262 -12.67 -14.59 -10.46
C VAL A 262 -11.55 -13.61 -10.23
N ILE A 263 -11.11 -12.95 -11.30
CA ILE A 263 -10.04 -11.95 -11.27
C ILE A 263 -10.70 -10.57 -11.27
N ARG A 264 -10.50 -9.80 -10.18
CA ARG A 264 -11.07 -8.47 -10.02
C ARG A 264 -10.03 -7.40 -10.24
N ASN A 265 -10.29 -6.48 -11.18
CA ASN A 265 -9.39 -5.36 -11.42
C ASN A 265 -9.34 -4.38 -10.23
N HIS A 266 -8.24 -3.65 -10.11
CA HIS A 266 -8.12 -2.62 -9.09
C HIS A 266 -9.02 -1.41 -9.43
N PRO A 267 -9.78 -0.84 -8.46
CA PRO A 267 -10.70 0.27 -8.74
C PRO A 267 -10.03 1.55 -9.29
N LEU A 268 -8.75 1.73 -9.01
CA LEU A 268 -7.94 2.86 -9.48
C LEU A 268 -7.04 2.50 -10.66
N ASP A 269 -7.28 1.35 -11.31
CA ASP A 269 -6.57 1.03 -12.55
C ASP A 269 -6.96 2.01 -13.65
N ASN A 270 -5.97 2.50 -14.37
CA ASN A 270 -6.16 3.50 -15.42
C ASN A 270 -6.32 2.89 -16.83
N GLY A 271 -6.29 1.56 -16.94
CA GLY A 271 -6.46 0.83 -18.19
C GLY A 271 -5.26 0.90 -19.16
N LEU A 272 -4.12 1.45 -18.70
CA LEU A 272 -2.88 1.49 -19.48
C LEU A 272 -2.42 0.07 -19.82
N ILE A 273 -2.57 -0.85 -18.88
CA ILE A 273 -2.33 -2.27 -19.07
C ILE A 273 -3.66 -2.96 -19.38
N ARG A 274 -3.75 -3.59 -20.54
CA ARG A 274 -4.97 -4.27 -20.99
C ARG A 274 -5.06 -5.69 -20.39
N TYR A 275 -5.39 -5.76 -19.08
CA TYR A 275 -5.54 -7.03 -18.38
C TYR A 275 -6.66 -7.89 -18.98
N ASP A 276 -7.75 -7.29 -19.46
CA ASP A 276 -8.84 -7.97 -20.13
C ASP A 276 -8.37 -8.83 -21.31
N ARG A 277 -7.49 -8.30 -22.13
CA ARG A 277 -6.92 -9.01 -23.29
C ARG A 277 -5.93 -10.08 -22.85
N PHE A 278 -5.05 -9.72 -21.91
CA PHE A 278 -4.03 -10.64 -21.40
C PHE A 278 -4.66 -11.87 -20.74
N ILE A 279 -5.61 -11.67 -19.82
CA ILE A 279 -6.30 -12.75 -19.10
C ILE A 279 -7.05 -13.65 -20.07
N ARG A 280 -7.78 -13.08 -21.05
CA ARG A 280 -8.49 -13.86 -22.08
C ARG A 280 -7.56 -14.71 -22.92
N SER A 281 -6.45 -14.15 -23.40
CA SER A 281 -5.46 -14.90 -24.18
C SER A 281 -4.82 -16.01 -23.35
N PHE A 282 -4.44 -15.70 -22.12
CA PHE A 282 -3.76 -16.64 -21.23
C PHE A 282 -4.70 -17.77 -20.74
N SER A 283 -5.98 -17.45 -20.46
CA SER A 283 -6.97 -18.46 -20.06
C SER A 283 -7.21 -19.50 -21.17
N ARG A 284 -7.22 -19.06 -22.44
CA ARG A 284 -7.28 -19.98 -23.59
C ARG A 284 -6.07 -20.87 -23.67
N ALA A 285 -4.88 -20.29 -23.52
CA ALA A 285 -3.63 -21.06 -23.55
C ALA A 285 -3.55 -22.11 -22.43
N CYS A 286 -4.17 -21.84 -21.27
CA CYS A 286 -4.23 -22.77 -20.14
C CYS A 286 -5.45 -23.71 -20.17
N GLY A 287 -6.35 -23.59 -21.15
CA GLY A 287 -7.59 -24.42 -21.25
C GLY A 287 -8.62 -24.11 -20.15
N ILE A 288 -8.61 -22.92 -19.57
CA ILE A 288 -9.50 -22.49 -18.47
C ILE A 288 -10.40 -21.28 -18.84
N GLU A 289 -10.64 -21.01 -20.12
CA GLU A 289 -11.44 -19.85 -20.56
C GLU A 289 -12.83 -19.85 -19.92
N GLU A 290 -13.49 -21.02 -19.87
CA GLU A 290 -14.82 -21.17 -19.27
C GLU A 290 -14.81 -21.07 -17.73
N ARG A 291 -13.67 -21.30 -17.12
CA ARG A 291 -13.48 -21.23 -15.65
C ARG A 291 -12.84 -19.91 -15.18
N THR A 292 -12.59 -18.96 -16.08
CA THR A 292 -12.00 -17.65 -15.74
C THR A 292 -13.02 -16.54 -15.96
N VAL A 293 -13.20 -15.69 -14.95
CA VAL A 293 -14.10 -14.54 -15.00
C VAL A 293 -13.32 -13.29 -14.63
N PHE A 294 -13.22 -12.33 -15.55
CA PHE A 294 -12.60 -11.05 -15.29
C PHE A 294 -13.66 -9.97 -15.02
N VAL A 295 -13.50 -9.23 -13.92
CA VAL A 295 -14.43 -8.21 -13.45
C VAL A 295 -13.68 -6.91 -13.19
N GLU A 296 -14.06 -5.83 -13.87
CA GLU A 296 -13.43 -4.52 -13.68
C GLU A 296 -14.10 -3.66 -12.60
N SER A 297 -15.39 -3.92 -12.33
CA SER A 297 -16.17 -3.19 -11.32
C SER A 297 -17.03 -4.14 -10.50
N GLY A 298 -17.44 -3.70 -9.31
CA GLY A 298 -18.27 -4.50 -8.42
C GLY A 298 -17.93 -4.26 -6.94
N ASN A 299 -18.84 -4.67 -6.06
CA ASN A 299 -18.63 -4.56 -4.62
C ASN A 299 -17.60 -5.61 -4.15
N GLY A 300 -16.38 -5.17 -3.84
CA GLY A 300 -15.30 -6.04 -3.40
C GLY A 300 -15.61 -6.82 -2.12
N ARG A 301 -16.29 -6.20 -1.14
CA ARG A 301 -16.69 -6.88 0.10
C ARG A 301 -17.68 -8.01 -0.15
N GLU A 302 -18.65 -7.79 -1.04
CA GLU A 302 -19.61 -8.82 -1.42
C GLU A 302 -18.94 -9.97 -2.16
N MET A 303 -18.00 -9.66 -3.06
CA MET A 303 -17.23 -10.68 -3.77
C MET A 303 -16.37 -11.52 -2.80
N ILE A 304 -15.74 -10.90 -1.80
CA ILE A 304 -15.02 -11.64 -0.75
C ILE A 304 -15.99 -12.54 0.01
N ARG A 305 -17.12 -12.00 0.45
CA ARG A 305 -18.12 -12.75 1.25
C ARG A 305 -18.62 -13.99 0.55
N LYS A 306 -18.81 -13.94 -0.78
CA LYS A 306 -19.29 -15.07 -1.61
C LYS A 306 -18.17 -16.01 -2.06
N ALA A 307 -16.92 -15.58 -2.03
CA ALA A 307 -15.78 -16.39 -2.45
C ALA A 307 -15.60 -17.62 -1.55
N ARG A 308 -15.15 -18.73 -2.12
CA ARG A 308 -14.65 -19.90 -1.39
C ARG A 308 -13.38 -19.53 -0.62
N ALA A 309 -12.44 -18.85 -1.27
CA ALA A 309 -11.22 -18.36 -0.68
C ALA A 309 -10.65 -17.21 -1.53
N VAL A 310 -9.65 -16.51 -1.01
CA VAL A 310 -9.00 -15.36 -1.66
C VAL A 310 -7.52 -15.65 -1.87
N VAL A 311 -7.03 -15.47 -3.09
CA VAL A 311 -5.60 -15.53 -3.43
C VAL A 311 -5.16 -14.13 -3.83
N LEU A 312 -4.08 -13.64 -3.26
CA LEU A 312 -3.59 -12.29 -3.54
C LEU A 312 -2.07 -12.21 -3.37
N LEU A 313 -1.47 -11.09 -3.73
CA LEU A 313 -0.05 -10.89 -3.47
C LEU A 313 0.16 -10.54 -1.98
N ASN A 314 -0.22 -9.33 -1.59
CA ASN A 314 -0.04 -8.82 -0.22
C ASN A 314 -1.00 -7.66 0.09
N SER A 315 -2.13 -7.61 -0.60
CA SER A 315 -3.13 -6.55 -0.48
C SER A 315 -3.81 -6.54 0.90
N THR A 316 -4.11 -5.35 1.41
CA THR A 316 -4.94 -5.17 2.62
C THR A 316 -6.36 -5.75 2.48
N MET A 317 -6.81 -6.10 1.26
CA MET A 317 -8.04 -6.88 1.06
C MET A 317 -7.97 -8.26 1.71
N GLY A 318 -6.75 -8.80 1.94
CA GLY A 318 -6.57 -10.05 2.69
C GLY A 318 -7.04 -9.93 4.14
N LEU A 319 -6.73 -8.83 4.83
CA LEU A 319 -7.26 -8.59 6.18
C LEU A 319 -8.79 -8.55 6.19
N GLN A 320 -9.40 -7.85 5.23
CA GLN A 320 -10.86 -7.85 5.09
C GLN A 320 -11.45 -9.25 4.82
N ALA A 321 -10.71 -10.09 4.11
CA ALA A 321 -11.13 -11.48 3.88
C ALA A 321 -11.02 -12.32 5.15
N LEU A 322 -9.93 -12.17 5.91
CA LEU A 322 -9.74 -12.82 7.20
C LEU A 322 -10.81 -12.40 8.21
N GLU A 323 -11.15 -11.10 8.31
CA GLU A 323 -12.25 -10.57 9.14
C GLU A 323 -13.60 -11.22 8.79
N MET A 324 -13.81 -11.59 7.53
CA MET A 324 -15.00 -12.33 7.06
C MET A 324 -14.89 -13.86 7.21
N GLY A 325 -13.86 -14.35 7.88
CA GLY A 325 -13.61 -15.78 8.09
C GLY A 325 -13.20 -16.53 6.82
N LYS A 326 -12.71 -15.81 5.78
CA LYS A 326 -12.30 -16.43 4.52
C LYS A 326 -10.84 -16.88 4.58
N SER A 327 -10.57 -18.04 4.02
CA SER A 327 -9.22 -18.52 3.80
C SER A 327 -8.48 -17.60 2.82
N VAL A 328 -7.25 -17.27 3.13
CA VAL A 328 -6.43 -16.35 2.34
C VAL A 328 -5.09 -17.00 2.02
N TYR A 329 -4.67 -16.89 0.75
CA TYR A 329 -3.32 -17.24 0.33
C TYR A 329 -2.56 -15.99 -0.15
N CYS A 330 -1.39 -15.76 0.45
CA CYS A 330 -0.50 -14.66 0.10
C CYS A 330 0.69 -15.18 -0.73
N VAL A 331 0.83 -14.70 -1.97
CA VAL A 331 2.00 -15.02 -2.80
C VAL A 331 3.19 -14.12 -2.49
N GLY A 332 2.92 -12.91 -2.01
CA GLY A 332 3.92 -11.93 -1.57
C GLY A 332 4.00 -11.78 -0.06
N LYS A 333 4.90 -10.88 0.38
CA LYS A 333 5.09 -10.57 1.80
C LYS A 333 3.95 -9.67 2.29
N ALA A 334 3.03 -10.21 3.08
CA ALA A 334 1.99 -9.45 3.77
C ALA A 334 2.19 -9.53 5.27
N ILE A 335 1.82 -8.48 6.02
CA ILE A 335 1.98 -8.42 7.49
C ILE A 335 1.21 -9.52 8.24
N TYR A 336 0.17 -10.06 7.62
CA TYR A 336 -0.69 -11.11 8.16
C TYR A 336 -0.40 -12.51 7.56
N ALA A 337 0.65 -12.64 6.73
CA ALA A 337 1.03 -13.90 6.09
C ALA A 337 1.82 -14.77 7.09
N MET A 338 1.08 -15.39 8.01
CA MET A 338 1.63 -16.26 9.06
C MET A 338 0.74 -17.48 9.29
N PRO A 339 1.27 -18.58 9.86
CA PRO A 339 0.48 -19.75 10.23
C PRO A 339 -0.72 -19.39 11.11
N GLY A 340 -1.88 -19.95 10.81
CA GLY A 340 -3.12 -19.68 11.53
C GLY A 340 -3.90 -18.45 11.05
N LEU A 341 -3.31 -17.54 10.25
CA LEU A 341 -4.03 -16.42 9.62
C LEU A 341 -4.15 -16.61 8.11
N ALA A 342 -3.04 -16.58 7.38
CA ALA A 342 -3.04 -16.74 5.94
C ALA A 342 -1.96 -17.73 5.52
N GLU A 343 -2.29 -18.57 4.57
CA GLU A 343 -1.32 -19.46 3.97
C GLU A 343 -0.38 -18.68 3.04
N ASN A 344 0.86 -19.08 3.00
CA ASN A 344 1.88 -18.53 2.11
C ASN A 344 2.89 -19.62 1.74
N GLY A 345 3.81 -19.33 0.83
CA GLY A 345 4.90 -20.25 0.53
C GLY A 345 5.09 -20.52 -0.96
N ALA A 346 5.72 -21.67 -1.24
CA ALA A 346 6.05 -22.11 -2.59
C ALA A 346 4.84 -22.64 -3.37
N GLN A 347 5.06 -22.99 -4.64
CA GLN A 347 4.03 -23.43 -5.57
C GLN A 347 3.23 -24.65 -5.07
N ASP A 348 3.88 -25.59 -4.37
CA ASP A 348 3.20 -26.77 -3.81
C ASP A 348 2.19 -26.42 -2.73
N SER A 349 2.45 -25.37 -1.93
CA SER A 349 1.52 -24.84 -0.95
C SER A 349 0.28 -24.24 -1.61
N LEU A 350 0.44 -23.48 -2.71
CA LEU A 350 -0.69 -22.96 -3.48
C LEU A 350 -1.51 -24.10 -4.14
N ALA A 351 -0.85 -25.15 -4.61
CA ALA A 351 -1.53 -26.34 -5.16
C ALA A 351 -2.40 -27.04 -4.10
N HIS A 352 -1.94 -27.09 -2.86
CA HIS A 352 -2.73 -27.58 -1.73
C HIS A 352 -3.91 -26.67 -1.40
N PHE A 353 -3.66 -25.36 -1.35
CA PHE A 353 -4.69 -24.36 -1.03
C PHE A 353 -5.91 -24.41 -1.96
N TRP A 354 -5.73 -24.64 -3.27
CA TRP A 354 -6.84 -24.77 -4.19
C TRP A 354 -7.81 -25.91 -3.80
N LYS A 355 -7.30 -26.98 -3.21
CA LYS A 355 -8.09 -28.17 -2.84
C LYS A 355 -8.71 -28.00 -1.45
N SER A 356 -7.91 -27.54 -0.49
CA SER A 356 -8.28 -27.51 0.93
C SER A 356 -7.80 -26.22 1.61
N PRO A 357 -8.42 -25.06 1.29
CA PRO A 357 -8.05 -23.79 1.93
C PRO A 357 -8.42 -23.81 3.41
N LEU A 358 -7.45 -23.44 4.28
CA LEU A 358 -7.63 -23.42 5.72
C LEU A 358 -8.28 -22.12 6.19
N ALA A 359 -9.28 -22.23 7.05
CA ALA A 359 -9.92 -21.08 7.68
C ALA A 359 -8.97 -20.40 8.70
N PRO A 360 -9.02 -19.07 8.84
CA PRO A 360 -8.19 -18.38 9.82
C PRO A 360 -8.61 -18.68 11.26
N ASP A 361 -7.65 -18.66 12.18
CA ASP A 361 -7.90 -18.66 13.63
C ASP A 361 -8.46 -17.28 14.04
N ALA A 362 -9.73 -17.24 14.37
CA ALA A 362 -10.43 -16.01 14.72
C ALA A 362 -9.88 -15.36 16.02
N LYS A 363 -9.31 -16.13 16.94
CA LYS A 363 -8.69 -15.56 18.13
C LYS A 363 -7.37 -14.91 17.79
N LEU A 364 -6.51 -15.61 17.05
CA LEU A 364 -5.25 -15.08 16.59
C LEU A 364 -5.43 -13.81 15.75
N LEU A 365 -6.47 -13.77 14.89
CA LEU A 365 -6.79 -12.58 14.11
C LEU A 365 -7.11 -11.37 14.99
N ARG A 366 -7.95 -11.55 16.01
CA ARG A 366 -8.26 -10.46 16.96
C ARG A 366 -7.04 -9.98 17.73
N ASP A 367 -6.18 -10.91 18.16
CA ASP A 367 -4.93 -10.61 18.85
C ASP A 367 -3.99 -9.84 17.93
N PHE A 368 -3.85 -10.28 16.67
CA PHE A 368 -3.04 -9.61 15.65
C PHE A 368 -3.55 -8.19 15.34
N GLU A 369 -4.85 -8.02 15.10
CA GLU A 369 -5.44 -6.70 14.86
C GLU A 369 -5.23 -5.74 16.05
N LYS A 370 -5.26 -6.25 17.28
CA LYS A 370 -4.97 -5.45 18.47
C LYS A 370 -3.51 -5.00 18.47
N VAL A 371 -2.56 -5.89 18.17
CA VAL A 371 -1.14 -5.55 18.05
C VAL A 371 -0.90 -4.54 16.93
N VAL A 372 -1.51 -4.74 15.76
CA VAL A 372 -1.44 -3.80 14.63
C VAL A 372 -1.92 -2.40 15.05
N ARG A 373 -3.06 -2.31 15.72
CA ARG A 373 -3.60 -1.01 16.20
C ARG A 373 -2.64 -0.35 17.18
N CYS A 374 -2.18 -1.06 18.18
CA CYS A 374 -1.30 -0.52 19.21
C CYS A 374 0.04 -0.04 18.66
N ARG A 375 0.67 -0.86 17.80
CA ARG A 375 2.02 -0.58 17.35
C ARG A 375 2.10 0.39 16.19
N THR A 376 1.13 0.34 15.27
CA THR A 376 1.34 0.97 13.96
C THR A 376 0.27 1.96 13.55
N LEU A 377 -0.94 1.92 14.15
CA LEU A 377 -2.03 2.75 13.66
C LEU A 377 -2.21 4.02 14.46
N ILE A 378 -2.48 5.11 13.75
CA ILE A 378 -2.90 6.40 14.30
C ILE A 378 -4.27 6.72 13.70
N ASN A 379 -5.22 7.10 14.55
CA ASN A 379 -6.57 7.44 14.09
C ASN A 379 -6.57 8.72 13.26
N GLY A 380 -7.26 8.70 12.13
CA GLY A 380 -7.44 9.82 11.23
C GLY A 380 -7.07 9.52 9.79
N ASN A 381 -6.76 10.57 9.03
CA ASN A 381 -6.39 10.47 7.62
C ASN A 381 -5.34 11.54 7.22
N PHE A 382 -4.66 11.32 6.09
CA PHE A 382 -3.66 12.26 5.56
C PHE A 382 -4.23 13.50 4.88
N TYR A 383 -5.54 13.56 4.60
CA TYR A 383 -6.04 14.41 3.54
C TYR A 383 -6.90 15.57 3.99
N PHE A 384 -7.81 15.41 4.95
CA PHE A 384 -8.85 16.39 5.22
C PHE A 384 -9.30 16.52 6.68
N GLY A 385 -9.77 17.72 7.01
CA GLY A 385 -10.60 18.04 8.16
C GLY A 385 -10.08 17.58 9.51
N GLU A 386 -11.00 17.15 10.33
CA GLU A 386 -10.71 16.65 11.69
C GLU A 386 -9.85 15.39 11.67
N GLY A 387 -10.05 14.49 10.69
CA GLY A 387 -9.24 13.29 10.58
C GLY A 387 -7.74 13.58 10.37
N MET A 388 -7.40 14.64 9.61
CA MET A 388 -6.01 15.05 9.48
C MET A 388 -5.47 15.67 10.78
N LYS A 389 -6.29 16.43 11.51
CA LYS A 389 -5.88 17.00 12.80
C LYS A 389 -5.60 15.90 13.84
N LEU A 390 -6.51 14.92 13.94
CA LEU A 390 -6.32 13.75 14.81
C LEU A 390 -5.02 13.00 14.47
N ALA A 391 -4.79 12.73 13.20
CA ALA A 391 -3.59 12.05 12.74
C ALA A 391 -2.31 12.85 13.06
N VAL A 392 -2.31 14.18 12.87
CA VAL A 392 -1.18 15.05 13.20
C VAL A 392 -0.88 15.00 14.70
N GLN A 393 -1.88 15.14 15.55
CA GLN A 393 -1.70 15.09 17.00
C GLN A 393 -1.21 13.73 17.47
N GLY A 394 -1.87 12.64 17.05
CA GLY A 394 -1.48 11.28 17.42
C GLY A 394 -0.07 10.92 16.96
N CYS A 395 0.34 11.35 15.76
CA CYS A 395 1.71 11.18 15.29
C CYS A 395 2.70 11.98 16.14
N ALA A 396 2.42 13.25 16.43
CA ALA A 396 3.30 14.07 17.25
C ALA A 396 3.45 13.51 18.67
N ASP A 397 2.36 13.02 19.27
CA ASP A 397 2.38 12.38 20.59
C ASP A 397 3.26 11.12 20.61
N LYS A 398 3.16 10.29 19.57
CA LYS A 398 3.96 9.06 19.43
C LYS A 398 5.43 9.36 19.12
N LEU A 399 5.71 10.36 18.29
CA LEU A 399 7.08 10.76 17.93
C LEU A 399 7.86 11.39 19.08
N LEU A 400 7.21 12.04 20.01
CA LEU A 400 7.87 12.76 21.12
C LEU A 400 7.93 11.95 22.45
N LYS A 401 7.34 10.75 22.46
CA LYS A 401 7.58 9.76 23.51
C LYS A 401 8.96 9.13 23.32
#